data_d969fa1504151555341d608ed65f2e1b
#
_entry.id   d969fa1504151555341d608ed65f2e1b
#
_cell.length_a   1.000
_cell.length_b   1.000
_cell.length_c   1.000
_cell.angle_alpha   90.00
_cell.angle_beta   90.00
_cell.angle_gamma   90.00
#
_symmetry.space_group_name_H-M   'P 1'
#
loop_
_entity.id
_entity.type
_entity.pdbx_description
1 polymer ?
#
loop_
_entity_poly.entity_id
_entity_poly.type
_entity_poly.pdbx_seq_one_letter_code
_entity_poly.pdbx_strand_id
1 'polypeptide(L)'
;PWIIDADTLRYDENLLEYVAEGNVIIQRAGKTLRADYIRFDNTALTVTATGNVVLTAGDDTFAGSSIDLDLEKETGVLGDGYLYLRENNFHIRGKRIEKIGEKSYEVKNASVTTCDGEKPDWSIHGKYLKVTLEGYGVIKNATMKVKDVPFFYLPYLPFPAKTKRQTGLLLPELGASSRWGYYINQPLFWAISDNTDATFYYNYMSDRGHKVGAEYRYYLSQMTRGAWMMDYLNDNKIDDGTGDSSEKWGYADDDYLRPNKDRYWFRGGHYHTAPLGVTGRLEFDVVSDQDYLNEFKEGYSGYNDTEEYLNDTFGRQIGDYLDPVRLNRYNLRRPWDKYNLNVDFRWFDDVINRRFDLPNDTTQRLPFIGFDAVKQRVLKSPVYYDLISSYNYFYRQDGDGGHRIDLFPRAYLPFSIKKIF
;
A
#
# COMPACT_ATOMS: atom_id res chain seq x y z
N PRO A 1 31.49 15.11 -29.90
CA PRO A 1 32.94 15.00 -29.76
C PRO A 1 33.33 14.46 -28.39
N TRP A 2 34.46 13.80 -28.28
CA TRP A 2 35.07 13.46 -27.01
C TRP A 2 35.88 14.67 -26.52
N ILE A 3 35.80 14.98 -25.25
CA ILE A 3 36.63 15.99 -24.59
C ILE A 3 37.52 15.21 -23.63
N ILE A 4 38.83 15.34 -23.76
CA ILE A 4 39.81 14.65 -22.91
C ILE A 4 40.70 15.73 -22.28
N ASP A 5 40.82 15.70 -20.96
CA ASP A 5 41.73 16.50 -20.16
C ASP A 5 42.61 15.57 -19.34
N ALA A 6 43.92 15.74 -19.36
CA ALA A 6 44.88 14.88 -18.66
C ALA A 6 46.23 15.59 -18.55
N ASP A 7 47.05 15.21 -17.57
CA ASP A 7 48.41 15.72 -17.45
C ASP A 7 49.30 15.29 -18.67
N THR A 8 49.06 14.06 -19.17
CA THR A 8 49.73 13.51 -20.34
C THR A 8 48.76 12.76 -21.24
N LEU A 9 48.78 12.99 -22.53
CA LEU A 9 48.03 12.28 -23.57
C LEU A 9 48.95 11.80 -24.66
N ARG A 10 48.98 10.51 -24.95
CA ARG A 10 49.75 9.87 -26.00
C ARG A 10 48.85 9.06 -26.93
N TYR A 11 49.20 9.02 -28.19
CA TYR A 11 48.59 8.16 -29.20
C TYR A 11 49.63 7.21 -29.75
N ASP A 12 49.36 5.92 -29.73
CA ASP A 12 50.20 4.88 -30.35
C ASP A 12 49.61 4.51 -31.72
N GLU A 13 50.30 4.90 -32.78
CA GLU A 13 49.86 4.65 -34.16
C GLU A 13 49.88 3.17 -34.55
N ASN A 14 50.71 2.33 -33.88
CA ASN A 14 50.81 0.92 -34.20
C ASN A 14 49.69 0.12 -33.54
N LEU A 15 49.29 0.51 -32.34
CA LEU A 15 48.22 -0.14 -31.58
C LEU A 15 46.86 0.53 -31.79
N LEU A 16 46.84 1.72 -32.41
CA LEU A 16 45.64 2.57 -32.54
C LEU A 16 44.99 2.89 -31.20
N GLU A 17 45.83 3.07 -30.16
CA GLU A 17 45.39 3.32 -28.78
C GLU A 17 45.71 4.75 -28.32
N TYR A 18 44.81 5.32 -27.53
CA TYR A 18 45.05 6.53 -26.77
C TYR A 18 45.34 6.17 -25.32
N VAL A 19 46.38 6.74 -24.75
CA VAL A 19 46.76 6.58 -23.34
C VAL A 19 46.83 7.97 -22.70
N ALA A 20 46.04 8.16 -21.64
CA ALA A 20 45.99 9.36 -20.83
C ALA A 20 46.40 9.03 -19.38
N GLU A 21 47.28 9.87 -18.81
CA GLU A 21 47.83 9.68 -17.48
C GLU A 21 47.76 11.00 -16.68
N GLY A 22 47.44 10.89 -15.40
CA GLY A 22 47.36 11.99 -14.43
C GLY A 22 46.08 12.80 -14.56
N ASN A 23 45.27 12.79 -13.48
CA ASN A 23 44.02 13.57 -13.35
C ASN A 23 43.08 13.48 -14.57
N VAL A 24 42.98 12.32 -15.18
CA VAL A 24 42.32 12.14 -16.49
C VAL A 24 40.78 12.36 -16.31
N ILE A 25 40.25 13.23 -17.18
CA ILE A 25 38.80 13.47 -17.30
C ILE A 25 38.37 13.28 -18.75
N ILE A 26 37.46 12.36 -19.00
CA ILE A 26 36.88 12.14 -20.33
C ILE A 26 35.39 12.46 -20.26
N GLN A 27 34.90 13.27 -21.20
CA GLN A 27 33.49 13.67 -21.29
C GLN A 27 32.91 13.37 -22.67
N ARG A 28 31.71 12.80 -22.68
CA ARG A 28 30.90 12.60 -23.89
C ARG A 28 29.43 12.45 -23.56
N ALA A 29 28.55 13.18 -24.27
CA ALA A 29 27.10 13.01 -24.23
C ALA A 29 26.53 12.94 -22.81
N GLY A 30 26.97 13.84 -21.90
CA GLY A 30 26.49 13.89 -20.51
C GLY A 30 27.09 12.81 -19.59
N LYS A 31 28.04 11.99 -20.07
CA LYS A 31 28.82 11.04 -19.27
C LYS A 31 30.18 11.62 -18.98
N THR A 32 30.70 11.45 -17.77
CA THR A 32 32.02 11.87 -17.35
C THR A 32 32.74 10.71 -16.68
N LEU A 33 33.90 10.33 -17.19
CA LEU A 33 34.82 9.34 -16.61
C LEU A 33 36.06 10.07 -16.07
N ARG A 34 36.38 9.84 -14.79
CA ARG A 34 37.61 10.31 -14.13
C ARG A 34 38.42 9.12 -13.68
N ALA A 35 39.73 9.18 -13.81
CA ALA A 35 40.66 8.17 -13.31
C ALA A 35 42.10 8.73 -13.29
N ASP A 36 43.04 8.02 -12.69
CA ASP A 36 44.45 8.36 -12.69
C ASP A 36 45.11 7.93 -14.02
N TYR A 37 44.61 6.85 -14.65
CA TYR A 37 45.10 6.31 -15.92
C TYR A 37 43.90 5.81 -16.74
N ILE A 38 43.91 6.15 -18.05
CA ILE A 38 42.90 5.65 -19.00
C ILE A 38 43.58 5.23 -20.30
N ARG A 39 43.26 4.03 -20.79
CA ARG A 39 43.59 3.49 -22.09
C ARG A 39 42.33 3.30 -22.92
N PHE A 40 42.31 3.84 -24.12
CA PHE A 40 41.23 3.66 -25.09
C PHE A 40 41.74 2.99 -26.35
N ASP A 41 41.24 1.80 -26.64
CA ASP A 41 41.48 1.08 -27.89
C ASP A 41 40.45 1.53 -28.94
N ASN A 42 40.87 2.22 -29.94
CA ASN A 42 40.01 2.77 -30.98
C ASN A 42 39.53 1.71 -31.98
N THR A 43 40.20 0.53 -32.04
CA THR A 43 39.79 -0.58 -32.91
C THR A 43 38.75 -1.45 -32.24
N ALA A 44 38.99 -1.83 -31.01
CA ALA A 44 38.07 -2.68 -30.20
C ALA A 44 36.96 -1.86 -29.55
N LEU A 45 37.00 -0.55 -29.57
CA LEU A 45 36.10 0.38 -28.87
C LEU A 45 35.98 0.06 -27.36
N THR A 46 37.15 -0.24 -26.75
CA THR A 46 37.22 -0.56 -25.32
C THR A 46 37.95 0.52 -24.53
N VAL A 47 37.52 0.74 -23.30
CA VAL A 47 38.13 1.67 -22.34
C VAL A 47 38.54 0.91 -21.12
N THR A 48 39.81 0.98 -20.74
CA THR A 48 40.31 0.53 -19.44
C THR A 48 40.74 1.74 -18.63
N ALA A 49 40.19 1.91 -17.42
CA ALA A 49 40.63 2.97 -16.52
C ALA A 49 41.00 2.40 -15.15
N THR A 50 42.03 2.97 -14.53
CA THR A 50 42.54 2.54 -13.23
C THR A 50 42.90 3.72 -12.34
N GLY A 51 42.82 3.53 -11.03
CA GLY A 51 43.10 4.54 -10.00
C GLY A 51 41.99 5.58 -9.88
N ASN A 52 41.37 5.65 -8.69
CA ASN A 52 40.31 6.64 -8.33
C ASN A 52 39.20 6.77 -9.39
N VAL A 53 38.78 5.65 -9.95
CA VAL A 53 37.84 5.63 -11.08
C VAL A 53 36.46 6.10 -10.60
N VAL A 54 35.91 7.13 -11.30
CA VAL A 54 34.54 7.61 -11.11
C VAL A 54 33.89 7.85 -12.48
N LEU A 55 32.86 7.08 -12.80
CA LEU A 55 32.03 7.29 -13.99
C LEU A 55 30.66 7.86 -13.53
N THR A 56 30.30 9.01 -14.02
CA THR A 56 28.99 9.61 -13.86
C THR A 56 28.21 9.52 -15.17
N ALA A 57 27.01 8.97 -15.12
CA ALA A 57 26.13 8.80 -16.28
C ALA A 57 24.70 9.25 -15.93
N GLY A 58 24.35 10.47 -16.32
CA GLY A 58 23.16 11.13 -15.82
C GLY A 58 23.29 11.39 -14.32
N ASP A 59 22.32 10.87 -13.55
CA ASP A 59 22.30 10.97 -12.07
C ASP A 59 22.97 9.77 -11.38
N ASP A 60 23.34 8.72 -12.12
CA ASP A 60 23.97 7.52 -11.59
C ASP A 60 25.48 7.68 -11.47
N THR A 61 26.07 7.09 -10.43
CA THR A 61 27.50 7.16 -10.14
C THR A 61 28.08 5.76 -9.98
N PHE A 62 29.17 5.49 -10.67
CA PHE A 62 29.97 4.27 -10.59
C PHE A 62 31.37 4.65 -10.11
N ALA A 63 31.82 4.14 -9.00
CA ALA A 63 33.15 4.42 -8.45
C ALA A 63 33.86 3.10 -8.11
N GLY A 64 35.18 3.03 -8.30
CA GLY A 64 35.94 1.83 -8.03
C GLY A 64 37.44 1.97 -8.25
N SER A 65 38.17 0.86 -8.10
CA SER A 65 39.62 0.82 -8.33
C SER A 65 39.96 0.70 -9.81
N SER A 66 39.13 0.07 -10.62
CA SER A 66 39.30 -0.10 -12.06
C SER A 66 37.95 -0.21 -12.76
N ILE A 67 37.90 0.19 -14.02
CA ILE A 67 36.75 -0.05 -14.90
C ILE A 67 37.22 -0.49 -16.28
N ASP A 68 36.61 -1.53 -16.82
CA ASP A 68 36.75 -1.99 -18.19
C ASP A 68 35.41 -1.83 -18.89
N LEU A 69 35.35 -1.09 -19.99
CA LEU A 69 34.10 -0.83 -20.72
C LEU A 69 34.23 -1.31 -22.17
N ASP A 70 33.22 -1.99 -22.66
CA ASP A 70 33.00 -2.28 -24.08
C ASP A 70 31.91 -1.28 -24.55
N LEU A 71 32.34 -0.31 -25.35
CA LEU A 71 31.49 0.80 -25.80
C LEU A 71 30.52 0.37 -26.93
N GLU A 72 30.85 -0.71 -27.65
CA GLU A 72 30.00 -1.25 -28.71
C GLU A 72 28.84 -2.05 -28.09
N LYS A 73 29.13 -2.91 -27.10
CA LYS A 73 28.14 -3.74 -26.41
C LYS A 73 27.44 -3.02 -25.24
N GLU A 74 27.92 -1.84 -24.88
CA GLU A 74 27.48 -1.10 -23.69
C GLU A 74 27.54 -1.92 -22.39
N THR A 75 28.56 -2.78 -22.28
CA THR A 75 28.85 -3.60 -21.12
C THR A 75 30.13 -3.15 -20.42
N GLY A 76 30.36 -3.64 -19.20
CA GLY A 76 31.58 -3.28 -18.49
C GLY A 76 31.70 -3.97 -17.14
N VAL A 77 32.91 -3.89 -16.58
CA VAL A 77 33.27 -4.46 -15.30
C VAL A 77 33.93 -3.40 -14.44
N LEU A 78 33.43 -3.24 -13.20
CA LEU A 78 33.98 -2.34 -12.20
C LEU A 78 34.58 -3.16 -11.06
N GLY A 79 35.86 -2.93 -10.77
CA GLY A 79 36.62 -3.58 -9.69
C GLY A 79 36.49 -2.82 -8.37
N ASP A 80 36.30 -3.55 -7.25
CA ASP A 80 36.08 -3.01 -5.89
C ASP A 80 35.08 -1.84 -5.94
N GLY A 81 33.92 -2.12 -6.59
CA GLY A 81 33.01 -1.12 -7.07
C GLY A 81 31.95 -0.66 -6.08
N TYR A 82 31.56 0.58 -6.25
CA TYR A 82 30.38 1.21 -5.67
C TYR A 82 29.52 1.75 -6.81
N LEU A 83 28.24 1.37 -6.80
CA LEU A 83 27.22 1.82 -7.73
C LEU A 83 26.12 2.52 -6.97
N TYR A 84 25.84 3.77 -7.33
CA TYR A 84 24.70 4.53 -6.82
C TYR A 84 23.70 4.74 -7.95
N LEU A 85 22.48 4.24 -7.78
CA LEU A 85 21.35 4.42 -8.70
C LEU A 85 20.36 5.38 -8.05
N ARG A 86 20.32 6.62 -8.55
CA ARG A 86 19.57 7.71 -7.92
C ARG A 86 18.06 7.50 -7.92
N GLU A 87 17.50 7.00 -9.01
CA GLU A 87 16.06 6.80 -9.17
C GLU A 87 15.45 5.95 -8.04
N ASN A 88 16.19 4.96 -7.55
CA ASN A 88 15.74 4.01 -6.53
C ASN A 88 16.49 4.17 -5.20
N ASN A 89 17.36 5.14 -5.08
CA ASN A 89 18.30 5.34 -3.95
C ASN A 89 19.05 4.04 -3.59
N PHE A 90 19.47 3.25 -4.59
CA PHE A 90 20.23 2.03 -4.35
C PHE A 90 21.72 2.31 -4.25
N HIS A 91 22.30 1.90 -3.13
CA HIS A 91 23.74 1.86 -2.89
C HIS A 91 24.18 0.40 -2.96
N ILE A 92 24.91 0.04 -4.01
CA ILE A 92 25.42 -1.31 -4.26
C ILE A 92 26.93 -1.27 -4.20
N ARG A 93 27.53 -2.10 -3.34
CA ARG A 93 28.98 -2.31 -3.24
C ARG A 93 29.31 -3.75 -3.58
N GLY A 94 30.46 -3.99 -4.21
CA GLY A 94 30.90 -5.35 -4.54
C GLY A 94 32.34 -5.40 -4.99
N LYS A 95 32.99 -6.58 -4.80
CA LYS A 95 34.35 -6.80 -5.32
C LYS A 95 34.43 -6.73 -6.84
N ARG A 96 33.36 -7.10 -7.49
CA ARG A 96 33.24 -7.04 -8.96
C ARG A 96 31.78 -6.75 -9.29
N ILE A 97 31.54 -5.66 -9.97
CA ILE A 97 30.24 -5.27 -10.51
C ILE A 97 30.34 -5.35 -12.03
N GLU A 98 29.50 -6.14 -12.67
CA GLU A 98 29.50 -6.39 -14.10
C GLU A 98 28.16 -5.99 -14.71
N LYS A 99 28.16 -5.08 -15.66
CA LYS A 99 27.01 -4.77 -16.48
C LYS A 99 26.97 -5.77 -17.63
N ILE A 100 26.02 -6.71 -17.59
CA ILE A 100 25.88 -7.83 -18.55
C ILE A 100 24.82 -7.58 -19.63
N GLY A 101 24.15 -6.43 -19.59
CA GLY A 101 23.17 -6.00 -20.58
C GLY A 101 22.68 -4.59 -20.27
N GLU A 102 21.78 -4.06 -21.08
CA GLU A 102 21.33 -2.66 -20.98
C GLU A 102 20.91 -2.28 -19.55
N LYS A 103 20.15 -3.14 -18.90
CA LYS A 103 19.59 -2.92 -17.55
C LYS A 103 19.96 -4.03 -16.56
N SER A 104 20.92 -4.89 -16.88
CA SER A 104 21.24 -6.07 -16.08
C SER A 104 22.64 -6.02 -15.50
N TYR A 105 22.75 -6.30 -14.19
CA TYR A 105 23.99 -6.26 -13.44
C TYR A 105 24.19 -7.57 -12.66
N GLU A 106 25.46 -7.99 -12.59
CA GLU A 106 25.91 -9.06 -11.69
C GLU A 106 26.96 -8.50 -10.73
N VAL A 107 26.84 -8.83 -9.45
CA VAL A 107 27.73 -8.35 -8.40
C VAL A 107 28.22 -9.51 -7.55
N LYS A 108 29.54 -9.62 -7.40
CA LYS A 108 30.18 -10.59 -6.50
C LYS A 108 30.49 -9.94 -5.15
N ASN A 109 30.21 -10.66 -4.06
CA ASN A 109 30.33 -10.17 -2.68
C ASN A 109 29.59 -8.82 -2.51
N ALA A 110 28.31 -8.87 -2.84
CA ALA A 110 27.42 -7.71 -2.87
C ALA A 110 27.02 -7.24 -1.47
N SER A 111 26.93 -5.93 -1.31
CA SER A 111 26.20 -5.26 -0.24
C SER A 111 25.21 -4.26 -0.85
N VAL A 112 23.96 -4.30 -0.46
CA VAL A 112 22.88 -3.46 -1.00
C VAL A 112 22.15 -2.77 0.15
N THR A 113 21.87 -1.47 0.00
CA THR A 113 21.03 -0.69 0.90
C THR A 113 20.34 0.45 0.15
N THR A 114 19.26 0.99 0.68
CA THR A 114 18.64 2.26 0.24
C THR A 114 18.86 3.39 1.26
N CYS A 115 19.65 3.14 2.31
CA CYS A 115 19.99 4.16 3.30
C CYS A 115 21.22 4.93 2.87
N ASP A 116 21.17 6.24 3.02
CA ASP A 116 22.33 7.12 2.82
C ASP A 116 23.34 6.98 3.96
N GLY A 117 24.61 7.31 3.65
CA GLY A 117 25.69 7.38 4.62
C GLY A 117 26.55 6.11 4.72
N GLU A 118 27.61 6.20 5.53
CA GLU A 118 28.60 5.12 5.65
C GLU A 118 28.12 3.94 6.49
N LYS A 119 27.20 4.18 7.43
CA LYS A 119 26.61 3.17 8.32
C LYS A 119 25.10 3.12 8.12
N PRO A 120 24.63 2.36 7.15
CA PRO A 120 23.20 2.25 6.88
C PRO A 120 22.47 1.56 8.04
N ASP A 121 21.23 1.98 8.32
CA ASP A 121 20.39 1.34 9.33
C ASP A 121 20.10 -0.13 8.99
N TRP A 122 20.01 -0.45 7.70
CA TRP A 122 19.91 -1.82 7.22
C TRP A 122 20.73 -2.05 5.96
N SER A 123 21.20 -3.27 5.77
CA SER A 123 21.87 -3.71 4.55
C SER A 123 21.65 -5.21 4.30
N ILE A 124 21.71 -5.60 3.04
CA ILE A 124 21.67 -6.99 2.61
C ILE A 124 23.02 -7.33 1.99
N HIS A 125 23.69 -8.32 2.55
CA HIS A 125 24.95 -8.84 2.06
C HIS A 125 24.74 -10.19 1.37
N GLY A 126 25.43 -10.45 0.27
CA GLY A 126 25.34 -11.70 -0.45
C GLY A 126 26.60 -12.06 -1.21
N LYS A 127 26.85 -13.37 -1.41
CA LYS A 127 27.98 -13.83 -2.24
C LYS A 127 27.82 -13.44 -3.71
N TYR A 128 26.57 -13.38 -4.17
CA TYR A 128 26.22 -13.10 -5.55
C TYR A 128 24.89 -12.39 -5.62
N LEU A 129 24.86 -11.29 -6.34
CA LEU A 129 23.65 -10.53 -6.70
C LEU A 129 23.54 -10.51 -8.21
N LYS A 130 22.39 -10.84 -8.75
CA LYS A 130 21.99 -10.55 -10.12
C LYS A 130 20.74 -9.69 -10.08
N VAL A 131 20.75 -8.57 -10.77
CA VAL A 131 19.61 -7.65 -10.82
C VAL A 131 19.37 -7.17 -12.25
N THR A 132 18.11 -7.16 -12.66
CA THR A 132 17.65 -6.48 -13.87
C THR A 132 16.77 -5.32 -13.42
N LEU A 133 17.21 -4.09 -13.67
CA LEU A 133 16.43 -2.89 -13.39
C LEU A 133 15.11 -2.95 -14.14
N GLU A 134 14.04 -2.49 -13.52
CA GLU A 134 12.69 -2.65 -14.01
C GLU A 134 12.24 -4.15 -14.14
N GLY A 135 12.95 -5.06 -13.46
CA GLY A 135 12.69 -6.50 -13.41
C GLY A 135 12.76 -7.06 -12.00
N TYR A 136 13.41 -8.20 -11.87
CA TYR A 136 13.66 -8.86 -10.61
C TYR A 136 15.16 -8.95 -10.32
N GLY A 137 15.50 -8.96 -9.04
CA GLY A 137 16.82 -9.28 -8.55
C GLY A 137 16.81 -10.56 -7.73
N VAL A 138 18.01 -11.17 -7.59
CA VAL A 138 18.25 -12.36 -6.80
C VAL A 138 19.56 -12.19 -6.05
N ILE A 139 19.52 -12.41 -4.74
CA ILE A 139 20.73 -12.49 -3.91
C ILE A 139 20.89 -13.93 -3.43
N LYS A 140 22.07 -14.52 -3.69
CA LYS A 140 22.44 -15.83 -3.15
C LYS A 140 23.23 -15.66 -1.85
N ASN A 141 22.91 -16.50 -0.85
CA ASN A 141 23.48 -16.42 0.49
C ASN A 141 23.26 -15.03 1.11
N ALA A 142 22.02 -14.56 1.07
CA ALA A 142 21.64 -13.28 1.59
C ALA A 142 21.67 -13.25 3.13
N THR A 143 22.40 -12.30 3.69
CA THR A 143 22.41 -12.00 5.12
C THR A 143 21.89 -10.59 5.32
N MET A 144 20.76 -10.44 5.98
CA MET A 144 20.21 -9.14 6.34
C MET A 144 20.86 -8.66 7.64
N LYS A 145 21.26 -7.40 7.66
CA LYS A 145 21.88 -6.75 8.83
C LYS A 145 21.13 -5.48 9.19
N VAL A 146 21.04 -5.23 10.49
CA VAL A 146 20.58 -3.98 11.06
C VAL A 146 21.75 -3.40 11.86
N LYS A 147 22.24 -2.21 11.49
CA LYS A 147 23.43 -1.56 12.08
C LYS A 147 24.61 -2.53 12.23
N ASP A 148 24.93 -3.25 11.14
CA ASP A 148 25.98 -4.27 11.04
C ASP A 148 25.75 -5.57 11.84
N VAL A 149 24.68 -5.70 12.60
CA VAL A 149 24.33 -6.94 13.31
C VAL A 149 23.51 -7.84 12.37
N PRO A 150 23.98 -9.07 12.04
CA PRO A 150 23.22 -10.01 11.23
C PRO A 150 22.05 -10.55 12.05
N PHE A 151 20.82 -10.48 11.49
CA PHE A 151 19.63 -10.97 12.17
C PHE A 151 18.86 -12.03 11.36
N PHE A 152 19.08 -12.09 10.04
CA PHE A 152 18.36 -13.02 9.19
C PHE A 152 19.22 -13.51 8.02
N TYR A 153 19.10 -14.80 7.68
CA TYR A 153 19.81 -15.42 6.56
C TYR A 153 18.86 -16.20 5.66
N LEU A 154 19.01 -15.98 4.34
CA LEU A 154 18.34 -16.76 3.30
C LEU A 154 19.34 -17.27 2.27
N PRO A 155 19.32 -18.59 1.94
CA PRO A 155 20.18 -19.11 0.88
C PRO A 155 19.89 -18.47 -0.48
N TYR A 156 18.65 -18.02 -0.69
CA TYR A 156 18.16 -17.42 -1.93
C TYR A 156 17.10 -16.39 -1.62
N LEU A 157 17.33 -15.13 -2.00
CA LEU A 157 16.43 -14.01 -1.79
C LEU A 157 16.07 -13.36 -3.14
N PRO A 158 14.91 -13.65 -3.73
CA PRO A 158 14.38 -12.88 -4.85
C PRO A 158 13.79 -11.58 -4.34
N PHE A 159 13.96 -10.49 -5.09
CA PHE A 159 13.36 -9.20 -4.79
C PHE A 159 12.96 -8.44 -6.08
N PRO A 160 11.92 -7.60 -6.05
CA PRO A 160 11.60 -6.73 -7.17
C PRO A 160 12.60 -5.57 -7.25
N ALA A 161 13.10 -5.28 -8.46
CA ALA A 161 14.01 -4.17 -8.76
C ALA A 161 13.32 -3.16 -9.67
N LYS A 162 12.07 -2.79 -9.34
CA LYS A 162 11.24 -1.85 -10.09
C LYS A 162 10.78 -0.69 -9.22
N THR A 163 10.65 0.46 -9.85
CA THR A 163 9.89 1.61 -9.32
C THR A 163 8.38 1.41 -9.42
N LYS A 164 7.93 0.56 -10.35
CA LYS A 164 6.50 0.26 -10.54
C LYS A 164 6.02 -0.86 -9.62
N ARG A 165 4.76 -0.78 -9.21
CA ARG A 165 4.07 -1.82 -8.43
C ARG A 165 4.22 -3.20 -9.08
N GLN A 166 4.62 -4.21 -8.30
CA GLN A 166 4.84 -5.58 -8.77
C GLN A 166 4.25 -6.61 -7.85
N THR A 167 3.82 -7.72 -8.45
CA THR A 167 3.47 -8.95 -7.73
C THR A 167 4.67 -9.53 -7.00
N GLY A 168 4.51 -9.82 -5.72
CA GLY A 168 5.57 -10.42 -4.90
C GLY A 168 5.18 -10.61 -3.45
N LEU A 169 6.00 -11.35 -2.72
CA LEU A 169 5.89 -11.45 -1.28
C LEU A 169 6.29 -10.12 -0.64
N LEU A 170 5.49 -9.65 0.30
CA LEU A 170 5.84 -8.52 1.15
C LEU A 170 6.64 -9.01 2.37
N LEU A 171 7.17 -8.09 3.15
CA LEU A 171 7.91 -8.42 4.36
C LEU A 171 7.00 -9.20 5.31
N PRO A 172 7.44 -10.36 5.83
CA PRO A 172 6.65 -11.09 6.82
C PRO A 172 6.69 -10.39 8.17
N GLU A 173 5.59 -10.46 8.91
CA GLU A 173 5.57 -10.16 10.33
C GLU A 173 5.83 -11.44 11.12
N LEU A 174 6.76 -11.37 12.05
CA LEU A 174 7.14 -12.47 12.95
C LEU A 174 7.07 -11.96 14.37
N GLY A 175 6.52 -12.77 15.27
CA GLY A 175 6.47 -12.37 16.66
C GLY A 175 5.98 -13.45 17.61
N ALA A 176 5.82 -13.03 18.85
CA ALA A 176 5.22 -13.83 19.90
C ALA A 176 4.36 -12.95 20.80
N SER A 177 3.19 -13.41 21.16
CA SER A 177 2.28 -12.73 22.07
C SER A 177 1.49 -13.73 22.92
N SER A 178 1.00 -13.30 24.06
CA SER A 178 0.10 -14.10 24.89
C SER A 178 -1.26 -14.39 24.25
N ARG A 179 -1.62 -13.64 23.20
CA ARG A 179 -2.90 -13.79 22.48
C ARG A 179 -2.82 -14.81 21.36
N TRP A 180 -1.67 -14.89 20.65
CA TRP A 180 -1.50 -15.66 19.42
C TRP A 180 -0.49 -16.79 19.54
N GLY A 181 0.33 -16.79 20.60
CA GLY A 181 1.53 -17.61 20.70
C GLY A 181 2.63 -17.09 19.76
N TYR A 182 3.45 -17.96 19.20
CA TYR A 182 4.36 -17.62 18.10
C TYR A 182 3.57 -17.48 16.81
N TYR A 183 3.88 -16.43 16.03
CA TYR A 183 3.14 -16.21 14.79
C TYR A 183 4.06 -15.79 13.64
N ILE A 184 3.62 -16.14 12.44
CA ILE A 184 4.14 -15.64 11.17
C ILE A 184 2.98 -15.18 10.30
N ASN A 185 3.01 -13.94 9.84
CA ASN A 185 2.08 -13.39 8.88
C ASN A 185 2.82 -13.06 7.59
N GLN A 186 2.52 -13.78 6.50
CA GLN A 186 3.16 -13.62 5.20
C GLN A 186 2.17 -13.06 4.20
N PRO A 187 2.25 -11.77 3.83
CA PRO A 187 1.44 -11.22 2.75
C PRO A 187 2.04 -11.51 1.38
N LEU A 188 1.16 -11.72 0.41
CA LEU A 188 1.45 -11.80 -1.02
C LEU A 188 0.68 -10.69 -1.74
N PHE A 189 1.40 -9.72 -2.27
CA PHE A 189 0.82 -8.66 -3.09
C PHE A 189 0.71 -9.09 -4.56
N TRP A 190 -0.45 -8.86 -5.17
CA TRP A 190 -0.71 -9.13 -6.58
C TRP A 190 -1.08 -7.83 -7.30
N ALA A 191 -0.16 -7.31 -8.12
CA ALA A 191 -0.40 -6.19 -9.02
C ALA A 191 -1.16 -6.67 -10.25
N ILE A 192 -2.49 -6.55 -10.24
CA ILE A 192 -3.37 -7.01 -11.32
C ILE A 192 -3.26 -6.07 -12.52
N SER A 193 -3.31 -4.77 -12.26
CA SER A 193 -3.16 -3.70 -13.26
C SER A 193 -2.65 -2.42 -12.59
N ASP A 194 -2.46 -1.35 -13.34
CA ASP A 194 -1.99 -0.06 -12.80
C ASP A 194 -2.93 0.53 -11.74
N ASN A 195 -4.22 0.22 -11.83
CA ASN A 195 -5.27 0.76 -10.98
C ASN A 195 -6.03 -0.28 -10.16
N THR A 196 -5.54 -1.53 -10.14
CA THR A 196 -6.20 -2.64 -9.43
C THR A 196 -5.16 -3.57 -8.84
N ASP A 197 -5.33 -3.95 -7.59
CA ASP A 197 -4.48 -4.91 -6.91
C ASP A 197 -5.25 -5.79 -5.93
N ALA A 198 -4.58 -6.85 -5.49
CA ALA A 198 -5.03 -7.67 -4.37
C ALA A 198 -3.84 -8.00 -3.45
N THR A 199 -4.12 -8.20 -2.18
CA THR A 199 -3.16 -8.73 -1.22
C THR A 199 -3.77 -9.93 -0.52
N PHE A 200 -3.05 -11.03 -0.49
CA PHE A 200 -3.45 -12.24 0.23
C PHE A 200 -2.59 -12.36 1.47
N TYR A 201 -3.21 -12.63 2.61
CA TYR A 201 -2.56 -12.76 3.90
C TYR A 201 -2.66 -14.21 4.37
N TYR A 202 -1.54 -14.77 4.78
CA TYR A 202 -1.51 -16.05 5.48
C TYR A 202 -0.83 -15.87 6.83
N ASN A 203 -1.59 -16.06 7.89
CA ASN A 203 -1.10 -15.92 9.25
C ASN A 203 -1.25 -17.25 9.99
N TYR A 204 -0.10 -17.83 10.40
CA TYR A 204 -0.06 -18.96 11.31
C TYR A 204 0.21 -18.48 12.73
N MET A 205 -0.58 -18.93 13.67
CA MET A 205 -0.49 -18.64 15.11
C MET A 205 -0.50 -19.92 15.89
N SER A 206 0.52 -20.17 16.73
CA SER A 206 0.67 -21.46 17.44
C SER A 206 -0.51 -21.79 18.34
N ASP A 207 -1.12 -20.80 18.95
CA ASP A 207 -2.22 -20.97 19.91
C ASP A 207 -3.61 -20.90 19.26
N ARG A 208 -3.71 -20.33 18.05
CA ARG A 208 -5.00 -20.06 17.39
C ARG A 208 -5.20 -20.81 16.07
N GLY A 209 -4.12 -21.24 15.41
CA GLY A 209 -4.20 -21.93 14.14
C GLY A 209 -3.95 -21.02 12.93
N HIS A 210 -4.75 -21.17 11.88
CA HIS A 210 -4.51 -20.55 10.57
C HIS A 210 -5.57 -19.49 10.27
N LYS A 211 -5.10 -18.25 10.07
CA LYS A 211 -5.92 -17.15 9.53
C LYS A 211 -5.52 -16.87 8.10
N VAL A 212 -6.49 -16.79 7.21
CA VAL A 212 -6.30 -16.34 5.83
C VAL A 212 -7.06 -15.05 5.61
N GLY A 213 -6.48 -14.16 4.83
CA GLY A 213 -7.11 -12.88 4.48
C GLY A 213 -6.94 -12.57 3.01
N ALA A 214 -7.83 -11.76 2.48
CA ALA A 214 -7.74 -11.20 1.15
C ALA A 214 -8.22 -9.74 1.17
N GLU A 215 -7.49 -8.91 0.46
CA GLU A 215 -7.83 -7.52 0.19
C GLU A 215 -7.84 -7.32 -1.31
N TYR A 216 -8.89 -6.71 -1.85
CA TYR A 216 -9.00 -6.35 -3.26
C TYR A 216 -9.29 -4.86 -3.38
N ARG A 217 -8.45 -4.12 -4.11
CA ARG A 217 -8.56 -2.67 -4.28
C ARG A 217 -8.59 -2.29 -5.75
N TYR A 218 -9.41 -1.30 -6.06
CA TYR A 218 -9.43 -0.70 -7.39
C TYR A 218 -9.67 0.81 -7.31
N TYR A 219 -9.05 1.54 -8.23
CA TYR A 219 -9.15 2.98 -8.38
C TYR A 219 -9.31 3.33 -9.85
N LEU A 220 -10.57 3.31 -10.33
CA LEU A 220 -10.88 3.59 -11.74
C LEU A 220 -10.95 5.10 -12.01
N SER A 221 -11.35 5.89 -11.00
CA SER A 221 -11.36 7.35 -10.99
C SER A 221 -11.51 7.86 -9.55
N GLN A 222 -11.37 9.17 -9.34
CA GLN A 222 -11.66 9.79 -8.03
C GLN A 222 -13.05 9.45 -7.50
N MET A 223 -14.02 9.27 -8.41
CA MET A 223 -15.43 9.02 -8.09
C MET A 223 -15.83 7.55 -8.22
N THR A 224 -14.91 6.67 -8.65
CA THR A 224 -15.18 5.23 -8.77
C THR A 224 -13.98 4.46 -8.26
N ARG A 225 -14.06 4.05 -7.01
CA ARG A 225 -13.02 3.31 -6.29
C ARG A 225 -13.63 2.40 -5.25
N GLY A 226 -12.91 1.38 -4.87
CA GLY A 226 -13.37 0.43 -3.86
C GLY A 226 -12.26 -0.37 -3.23
N ALA A 227 -12.54 -0.86 -2.03
CA ALA A 227 -11.73 -1.82 -1.31
C ALA A 227 -12.65 -2.84 -0.64
N TRP A 228 -12.32 -4.11 -0.82
CA TRP A 228 -13.03 -5.27 -0.28
C TRP A 228 -12.03 -6.10 0.50
N MET A 229 -12.29 -6.31 1.76
CA MET A 229 -11.39 -7.00 2.68
C MET A 229 -12.14 -8.12 3.38
N MET A 230 -11.50 -9.27 3.50
CA MET A 230 -12.05 -10.44 4.18
C MET A 230 -10.94 -11.16 4.93
N ASP A 231 -11.20 -11.51 6.18
CA ASP A 231 -10.39 -12.42 6.96
C ASP A 231 -11.25 -13.60 7.41
N TYR A 232 -10.62 -14.78 7.47
CA TYR A 232 -11.19 -16.00 8.02
C TYR A 232 -10.16 -16.72 8.88
N LEU A 233 -10.58 -17.14 10.04
CA LEU A 233 -9.79 -17.89 11.01
C LEU A 233 -10.55 -19.14 11.45
N ASN A 234 -9.92 -20.30 11.34
CA ASN A 234 -10.35 -21.48 12.09
C ASN A 234 -9.60 -21.49 13.41
N ASP A 235 -10.28 -21.04 14.48
CA ASP A 235 -9.66 -20.73 15.77
C ASP A 235 -9.61 -21.93 16.70
N ASN A 236 -8.43 -22.23 17.22
CA ASN A 236 -8.24 -23.26 18.26
C ASN A 236 -8.51 -22.72 19.67
N LYS A 237 -8.58 -21.39 19.82
CA LYS A 237 -8.80 -20.72 21.11
C LYS A 237 -10.29 -20.50 21.29
N ILE A 238 -10.99 -21.53 21.77
CA ILE A 238 -12.44 -21.50 22.04
C ILE A 238 -12.73 -21.55 23.52
N ASP A 239 -13.84 -20.97 23.91
CA ASP A 239 -14.44 -21.08 25.23
C ASP A 239 -15.83 -21.68 25.07
N ASP A 240 -15.95 -22.95 25.34
CA ASP A 240 -17.18 -23.73 25.28
C ASP A 240 -17.80 -24.04 26.68
N GLY A 241 -17.21 -23.42 27.72
CA GLY A 241 -17.60 -23.64 29.11
C GLY A 241 -17.15 -24.96 29.71
N THR A 242 -16.31 -25.72 29.02
CA THR A 242 -15.75 -26.98 29.50
C THR A 242 -14.29 -26.81 29.96
N GLY A 243 -13.93 -27.39 31.11
CA GLY A 243 -12.55 -27.59 31.54
C GLY A 243 -11.72 -26.32 31.68
N ASP A 244 -12.20 -25.30 32.36
CA ASP A 244 -11.49 -24.04 32.66
C ASP A 244 -11.02 -23.27 31.38
N SER A 245 -11.75 -23.43 30.29
CA SER A 245 -11.39 -22.82 29.01
C SER A 245 -11.36 -21.29 29.07
N SER A 246 -12.29 -20.66 29.79
CA SER A 246 -12.32 -19.20 30.00
C SER A 246 -11.08 -18.71 30.73
N GLU A 247 -10.72 -19.38 31.85
CA GLU A 247 -9.52 -19.03 32.64
C GLU A 247 -8.23 -19.25 31.83
N LYS A 248 -8.12 -20.40 31.18
CA LYS A 248 -6.96 -20.75 30.33
C LYS A 248 -6.66 -19.71 29.27
N TRP A 249 -7.67 -19.14 28.65
CA TRP A 249 -7.52 -18.18 27.55
C TRP A 249 -7.61 -16.73 27.99
N GLY A 250 -7.95 -16.46 29.26
CA GLY A 250 -8.08 -15.12 29.81
C GLY A 250 -9.24 -14.33 29.24
N TYR A 251 -10.35 -15.00 28.92
CA TYR A 251 -11.58 -14.31 28.56
C TYR A 251 -12.20 -13.60 29.77
N ALA A 252 -12.95 -12.54 29.51
CA ALA A 252 -13.67 -11.83 30.56
C ALA A 252 -14.75 -12.73 31.17
N ASP A 253 -14.96 -12.57 32.48
CA ASP A 253 -16.08 -13.20 33.21
C ASP A 253 -17.35 -12.38 32.94
N ASP A 254 -17.90 -12.55 31.73
CA ASP A 254 -19.02 -11.77 31.20
C ASP A 254 -20.23 -12.62 30.83
N ASP A 255 -20.27 -13.85 31.30
CA ASP A 255 -21.33 -14.85 31.03
C ASP A 255 -21.47 -15.26 29.56
N TYR A 256 -20.56 -14.79 28.64
CA TYR A 256 -20.59 -15.15 27.23
C TYR A 256 -19.60 -16.25 26.89
N LEU A 257 -20.12 -17.42 26.50
CA LEU A 257 -19.27 -18.47 25.92
C LEU A 257 -18.79 -18.09 24.52
N ARG A 258 -17.62 -18.62 24.12
CA ARG A 258 -16.99 -18.36 22.83
C ARG A 258 -16.66 -19.66 22.09
N PRO A 259 -17.70 -20.49 21.77
CA PRO A 259 -17.51 -21.82 21.19
C PRO A 259 -17.22 -21.80 19.69
N ASN A 260 -17.35 -20.64 19.01
CA ASN A 260 -17.21 -20.53 17.56
C ASN A 260 -15.78 -20.64 17.12
N LYS A 261 -15.47 -21.69 16.33
CA LYS A 261 -14.18 -21.86 15.66
C LYS A 261 -14.06 -21.04 14.40
N ASP A 262 -15.15 -20.87 13.68
CA ASP A 262 -15.17 -20.19 12.40
C ASP A 262 -15.40 -18.71 12.63
N ARG A 263 -14.29 -17.94 12.57
CA ARG A 263 -14.28 -16.51 12.85
C ARG A 263 -13.90 -15.73 11.61
N TYR A 264 -14.57 -14.64 11.36
CA TYR A 264 -14.36 -13.84 10.15
C TYR A 264 -14.65 -12.37 10.36
N TRP A 265 -14.06 -11.58 9.48
CA TRP A 265 -14.37 -10.16 9.34
C TRP A 265 -14.41 -9.77 7.87
N PHE A 266 -15.58 -9.36 7.38
CA PHE A 266 -15.79 -8.84 6.05
C PHE A 266 -16.10 -7.35 6.12
N ARG A 267 -15.30 -6.52 5.46
CA ARG A 267 -15.39 -5.06 5.53
C ARG A 267 -14.94 -4.43 4.24
N GLY A 268 -15.37 -3.18 4.02
CA GLY A 268 -14.93 -2.42 2.87
C GLY A 268 -15.80 -1.23 2.53
N GLY A 269 -15.39 -0.56 1.47
CA GLY A 269 -16.09 0.59 0.91
C GLY A 269 -16.04 0.59 -0.62
N HIS A 270 -17.10 1.09 -1.22
CA HIS A 270 -17.19 1.30 -2.66
C HIS A 270 -17.87 2.62 -2.97
N TYR A 271 -17.19 3.47 -3.72
CA TYR A 271 -17.72 4.70 -4.27
C TYR A 271 -17.90 4.56 -5.77
N HIS A 272 -19.01 5.04 -6.30
CA HIS A 272 -19.24 5.07 -7.73
C HIS A 272 -20.08 6.27 -8.15
N THR A 273 -19.90 6.66 -9.39
CA THR A 273 -20.78 7.62 -10.08
C THR A 273 -21.54 6.88 -11.16
N ALA A 274 -22.85 6.85 -11.04
CA ALA A 274 -23.77 6.31 -12.03
C ALA A 274 -24.19 7.39 -13.04
N PRO A 275 -24.82 7.01 -14.17
CA PRO A 275 -25.41 7.96 -15.12
C PRO A 275 -26.31 8.99 -14.44
N LEU A 276 -26.48 10.14 -15.08
CA LEU A 276 -27.29 11.27 -14.57
C LEU A 276 -26.74 11.96 -13.31
N GLY A 277 -25.47 11.76 -12.98
CA GLY A 277 -24.82 12.40 -11.83
C GLY A 277 -25.23 11.84 -10.46
N VAL A 278 -25.73 10.61 -10.42
CA VAL A 278 -25.98 9.90 -9.17
C VAL A 278 -24.65 9.40 -8.61
N THR A 279 -24.36 9.73 -7.36
CA THR A 279 -23.22 9.17 -6.62
C THR A 279 -23.70 8.12 -5.64
N GLY A 280 -23.02 6.96 -5.60
CA GLY A 280 -23.30 5.88 -4.68
C GLY A 280 -22.12 5.63 -3.74
N ARG A 281 -22.42 5.32 -2.48
CA ARG A 281 -21.47 4.92 -1.45
C ARG A 281 -21.98 3.70 -0.74
N LEU A 282 -21.26 2.59 -0.86
CA LEU A 282 -21.48 1.37 -0.12
C LEU A 282 -20.40 1.24 0.95
N GLU A 283 -20.82 0.95 2.16
CA GLU A 283 -19.98 0.71 3.32
C GLU A 283 -20.52 -0.51 4.04
N PHE A 284 -19.67 -1.48 4.32
CA PHE A 284 -20.07 -2.68 5.03
C PHE A 284 -19.00 -3.09 6.03
N ASP A 285 -19.48 -3.72 7.12
CA ASP A 285 -18.68 -4.13 8.27
C ASP A 285 -19.41 -5.28 8.97
N VAL A 286 -19.00 -6.51 8.68
CA VAL A 286 -19.63 -7.74 9.15
C VAL A 286 -18.57 -8.60 9.83
N VAL A 287 -18.66 -8.74 11.14
CA VAL A 287 -17.73 -9.52 11.95
C VAL A 287 -18.43 -10.71 12.61
N SER A 288 -17.72 -11.80 12.80
CA SER A 288 -18.27 -13.05 13.36
C SER A 288 -18.77 -12.91 14.80
N ASP A 289 -18.02 -12.18 15.60
CA ASP A 289 -18.24 -12.05 17.04
C ASP A 289 -17.68 -10.73 17.58
N GLN A 290 -18.13 -10.35 18.77
CA GLN A 290 -17.78 -9.09 19.42
C GLN A 290 -16.31 -8.97 19.85
N ASP A 291 -15.59 -10.09 19.98
CA ASP A 291 -14.21 -10.11 20.48
C ASP A 291 -13.18 -10.05 19.36
N TYR A 292 -13.56 -10.41 18.11
CA TYR A 292 -12.65 -10.55 16.98
C TYR A 292 -11.79 -9.30 16.75
N LEU A 293 -12.40 -8.12 16.71
CA LEU A 293 -11.70 -6.87 16.41
C LEU A 293 -10.72 -6.47 17.52
N ASN A 294 -11.06 -6.72 18.78
CA ASN A 294 -10.17 -6.47 19.90
C ASN A 294 -8.98 -7.44 19.93
N GLU A 295 -9.19 -8.69 19.53
CA GLU A 295 -8.15 -9.71 19.51
C GLU A 295 -7.21 -9.59 18.30
N PHE A 296 -7.70 -9.07 17.17
CA PHE A 296 -6.94 -8.80 15.94
C PHE A 296 -6.87 -7.31 15.64
N LYS A 297 -6.48 -6.53 16.66
CA LYS A 297 -6.38 -5.07 16.55
C LYS A 297 -5.19 -4.63 15.74
N GLU A 298 -4.04 -5.27 15.96
CA GLU A 298 -2.75 -4.92 15.35
C GLU A 298 -2.40 -5.85 14.20
N GLY A 299 -1.41 -5.46 13.41
CA GLY A 299 -0.82 -6.23 12.31
C GLY A 299 -1.58 -6.08 10.99
N TYR A 300 -1.00 -6.66 9.94
CA TYR A 300 -1.60 -6.68 8.60
C TYR A 300 -3.04 -7.17 8.65
N SER A 301 -3.95 -6.45 7.98
CA SER A 301 -5.39 -6.67 7.99
C SER A 301 -6.06 -6.53 9.38
N GLY A 302 -5.36 -6.00 10.39
CA GLY A 302 -5.91 -5.70 11.71
C GLY A 302 -6.90 -4.52 11.70
N TYR A 303 -7.55 -4.32 12.85
CA TYR A 303 -8.54 -3.25 12.99
C TYR A 303 -7.91 -1.86 12.77
N ASN A 304 -6.76 -1.57 13.39
CA ASN A 304 -6.13 -0.25 13.31
C ASN A 304 -5.74 0.12 11.87
N ASP A 305 -5.05 -0.78 11.16
CA ASP A 305 -4.64 -0.56 9.76
C ASP A 305 -5.87 -0.41 8.85
N THR A 306 -6.92 -1.19 9.11
CA THR A 306 -8.18 -1.11 8.35
C THR A 306 -8.91 0.20 8.59
N GLU A 307 -9.01 0.67 9.85
CA GLU A 307 -9.66 1.93 10.20
C GLU A 307 -8.95 3.10 9.53
N GLU A 308 -7.61 3.19 9.67
CA GLU A 308 -6.80 4.22 9.03
C GLU A 308 -7.01 4.22 7.51
N TYR A 309 -6.88 3.06 6.88
CA TYR A 309 -7.05 2.94 5.44
C TYR A 309 -8.45 3.36 4.94
N LEU A 310 -9.52 2.90 5.62
CA LEU A 310 -10.90 3.25 5.22
C LEU A 310 -11.19 4.72 5.49
N ASN A 311 -10.66 5.30 6.57
CA ASN A 311 -10.78 6.71 6.85
C ASN A 311 -10.07 7.55 5.79
N ASP A 312 -8.84 7.25 5.45
CA ASP A 312 -8.04 8.00 4.49
C ASP A 312 -8.56 7.86 3.06
N THR A 313 -8.97 6.66 2.67
CA THR A 313 -9.42 6.40 1.29
C THR A 313 -10.86 6.84 1.05
N PHE A 314 -11.77 6.63 2.00
CA PHE A 314 -13.21 6.84 1.83
C PHE A 314 -13.79 7.91 2.75
N GLY A 315 -13.00 8.45 3.69
CA GLY A 315 -13.49 9.33 4.76
C GLY A 315 -14.49 8.62 5.67
N ARG A 316 -14.31 7.29 5.85
CA ARG A 316 -15.18 6.45 6.65
C ARG A 316 -14.50 6.12 7.97
N GLN A 317 -15.19 6.42 9.06
CA GLN A 317 -14.88 5.88 10.37
C GLN A 317 -15.73 4.61 10.57
N ILE A 318 -15.07 3.46 10.74
CA ILE A 318 -15.74 2.24 11.21
C ILE A 318 -16.04 2.37 12.71
N GLY A 319 -17.05 1.63 13.21
CA GLY A 319 -17.38 1.62 14.63
C GLY A 319 -16.20 1.13 15.49
N ASP A 320 -16.13 1.57 16.74
CA ASP A 320 -15.10 1.15 17.68
C ASP A 320 -14.98 -0.39 17.74
N TYR A 321 -13.76 -0.89 17.99
CA TYR A 321 -13.50 -2.34 18.03
C TYR A 321 -14.22 -3.05 19.20
N LEU A 322 -14.66 -2.31 20.19
CA LEU A 322 -15.49 -2.84 21.32
C LEU A 322 -17.00 -2.71 21.06
N ASP A 323 -17.42 -1.97 20.02
CA ASP A 323 -18.84 -1.80 19.73
C ASP A 323 -19.40 -3.08 19.08
N PRO A 324 -20.36 -3.76 19.71
CA PRO A 324 -20.96 -4.96 19.15
C PRO A 324 -21.95 -4.65 18.00
N VAL A 325 -22.35 -3.40 17.81
CA VAL A 325 -23.31 -3.01 16.77
C VAL A 325 -22.59 -2.43 15.56
N ARG A 326 -22.56 -3.18 14.46
CA ARG A 326 -21.84 -2.81 13.23
C ARG A 326 -22.76 -2.17 12.19
N LEU A 327 -22.36 -1.01 11.65
CA LEU A 327 -23.13 -0.29 10.64
C LEU A 327 -22.76 -0.73 9.24
N ASN A 328 -23.77 -1.21 8.50
CA ASN A 328 -23.73 -1.43 7.06
C ASN A 328 -24.60 -0.38 6.37
N ARG A 329 -24.10 0.29 5.34
CA ARG A 329 -24.78 1.43 4.76
C ARG A 329 -24.66 1.45 3.23
N TYR A 330 -25.76 1.80 2.55
CA TYR A 330 -25.73 2.17 1.14
C TYR A 330 -26.42 3.52 0.95
N ASN A 331 -25.67 4.48 0.46
CA ASN A 331 -26.16 5.84 0.22
C ASN A 331 -26.09 6.18 -1.26
N LEU A 332 -27.19 6.70 -1.80
CA LEU A 332 -27.32 7.24 -3.16
C LEU A 332 -27.67 8.71 -3.06
N ARG A 333 -26.93 9.54 -3.76
CA ARG A 333 -27.15 10.97 -3.78
C ARG A 333 -27.14 11.51 -5.21
N ARG A 334 -28.12 12.39 -5.51
CA ARG A 334 -28.17 13.15 -6.75
C ARG A 334 -28.43 14.62 -6.46
N PRO A 335 -27.43 15.49 -6.58
CA PRO A 335 -27.61 16.94 -6.58
C PRO A 335 -27.99 17.41 -8.00
N TRP A 336 -28.89 18.39 -8.05
CA TRP A 336 -29.18 19.23 -9.21
C TRP A 336 -28.87 20.68 -8.85
N ASP A 337 -29.03 21.61 -9.81
CA ASP A 337 -28.83 23.03 -9.55
C ASP A 337 -29.65 23.53 -8.35
N LYS A 338 -30.91 23.11 -8.23
CA LYS A 338 -31.88 23.61 -7.23
C LYS A 338 -32.43 22.55 -6.30
N TYR A 339 -32.09 21.29 -6.51
CA TYR A 339 -32.64 20.15 -5.77
C TYR A 339 -31.54 19.18 -5.34
N ASN A 340 -31.82 18.42 -4.28
CA ASN A 340 -30.98 17.35 -3.83
C ASN A 340 -31.85 16.16 -3.43
N LEU A 341 -31.57 14.99 -4.00
CA LEU A 341 -32.15 13.72 -3.60
C LEU A 341 -31.09 12.90 -2.87
N ASN A 342 -31.43 12.39 -1.70
CA ASN A 342 -30.59 11.51 -0.89
C ASN A 342 -31.39 10.29 -0.47
N VAL A 343 -30.93 9.09 -0.84
CA VAL A 343 -31.51 7.82 -0.43
C VAL A 343 -30.46 7.07 0.39
N ASP A 344 -30.81 6.65 1.60
CA ASP A 344 -29.86 6.08 2.56
C ASP A 344 -30.49 4.82 3.20
N PHE A 345 -29.81 3.69 3.05
CA PHE A 345 -30.16 2.43 3.69
C PHE A 345 -29.14 2.17 4.79
N ARG A 346 -29.58 1.94 6.02
CA ARG A 346 -28.72 1.61 7.16
C ARG A 346 -29.20 0.34 7.81
N TRP A 347 -28.31 -0.61 7.87
CA TRP A 347 -28.48 -1.83 8.61
C TRP A 347 -27.47 -1.88 9.76
N PHE A 348 -27.98 -1.96 10.97
CA PHE A 348 -27.20 -2.13 12.17
C PHE A 348 -27.22 -3.61 12.54
N ASP A 349 -26.07 -4.26 12.43
CA ASP A 349 -25.89 -5.67 12.79
C ASP A 349 -25.48 -5.77 14.26
N ASP A 350 -26.37 -6.20 15.12
CA ASP A 350 -26.05 -6.54 16.51
C ASP A 350 -25.41 -7.94 16.52
N VAL A 351 -24.09 -7.94 16.65
CA VAL A 351 -23.25 -9.13 16.54
C VAL A 351 -23.54 -10.12 17.67
N ILE A 352 -23.86 -9.62 18.89
CA ILE A 352 -24.17 -10.46 20.05
C ILE A 352 -25.51 -11.15 19.82
N ASN A 353 -26.57 -10.40 19.50
CA ASN A 353 -27.87 -10.95 19.24
C ASN A 353 -27.85 -11.97 18.10
N ARG A 354 -27.17 -11.63 16.98
CA ARG A 354 -27.02 -12.54 15.83
C ARG A 354 -26.30 -13.83 16.20
N ARG A 355 -25.25 -13.75 17.03
CA ARG A 355 -24.45 -14.90 17.45
C ARG A 355 -25.27 -15.91 18.31
N PHE A 356 -26.18 -15.40 19.09
CA PHE A 356 -27.04 -16.23 19.96
C PHE A 356 -28.41 -16.53 19.35
N ASP A 357 -28.61 -16.30 18.05
CA ASP A 357 -29.90 -16.44 17.35
C ASP A 357 -31.02 -15.63 18.00
N LEU A 358 -30.69 -14.53 18.64
CA LEU A 358 -31.66 -13.60 19.21
C LEU A 358 -32.08 -12.59 18.14
N PRO A 359 -33.33 -12.09 18.25
CA PRO A 359 -33.78 -11.03 17.32
C PRO A 359 -32.91 -9.79 17.40
N ASN A 360 -32.61 -9.21 16.24
CA ASN A 360 -31.97 -7.90 16.19
C ASN A 360 -33.02 -6.82 16.51
N ASP A 361 -33.03 -6.33 17.74
CA ASP A 361 -33.95 -5.30 18.23
C ASP A 361 -33.50 -3.85 17.89
N THR A 362 -32.33 -3.71 17.30
CA THR A 362 -31.84 -2.43 16.80
C THR A 362 -32.69 -1.91 15.65
N THR A 363 -33.12 -0.65 15.76
CA THR A 363 -33.98 -0.05 14.74
C THR A 363 -33.22 0.20 13.44
N GLN A 364 -33.61 -0.49 12.39
CA GLN A 364 -33.07 -0.32 11.04
C GLN A 364 -33.74 0.84 10.32
N ARG A 365 -33.05 1.45 9.35
CA ARG A 365 -33.54 2.56 8.56
C ARG A 365 -33.48 2.20 7.06
N LEU A 366 -34.65 1.76 6.51
CA LEU A 366 -34.71 1.03 5.24
C LEU A 366 -35.91 1.39 4.35
N PRO A 367 -35.93 2.50 3.63
CA PRO A 367 -34.90 3.54 3.46
C PRO A 367 -35.18 4.83 4.26
N PHE A 368 -34.18 5.71 4.27
CA PHE A 368 -34.37 7.14 4.35
C PHE A 368 -34.38 7.73 2.93
N ILE A 369 -35.33 8.58 2.61
CA ILE A 369 -35.39 9.34 1.37
C ILE A 369 -35.53 10.81 1.74
N GLY A 370 -34.51 11.63 1.47
CA GLY A 370 -34.53 13.08 1.62
C GLY A 370 -34.64 13.74 0.26
N PHE A 371 -35.55 14.68 0.11
CA PHE A 371 -35.67 15.53 -1.08
C PHE A 371 -35.75 16.99 -0.64
N ASP A 372 -34.77 17.78 -1.05
CA ASP A 372 -34.62 19.16 -0.68
C ASP A 372 -34.64 20.06 -1.92
N ALA A 373 -35.30 21.20 -1.80
CA ALA A 373 -35.24 22.28 -2.78
C ALA A 373 -34.65 23.54 -2.13
N VAL A 374 -33.58 24.06 -2.71
CA VAL A 374 -32.99 25.32 -2.24
C VAL A 374 -33.95 26.49 -2.51
N LYS A 375 -33.79 27.58 -1.76
CA LYS A 375 -34.61 28.79 -1.95
C LYS A 375 -34.57 29.26 -3.39
N GLN A 376 -35.74 29.30 -4.04
CA GLN A 376 -35.89 29.66 -5.44
C GLN A 376 -37.20 30.38 -5.69
N ARG A 377 -37.24 31.15 -6.80
CA ARG A 377 -38.40 31.95 -7.18
C ARG A 377 -39.45 31.04 -7.81
N VAL A 378 -40.72 31.26 -7.43
CA VAL A 378 -41.86 30.62 -8.08
C VAL A 378 -42.12 31.30 -9.41
N LEU A 379 -41.71 30.70 -10.52
CA LEU A 379 -41.86 31.25 -11.89
C LEU A 379 -41.38 32.71 -11.95
N LYS A 380 -42.24 33.60 -12.44
CA LYS A 380 -42.02 35.08 -12.54
C LYS A 380 -42.66 35.86 -11.37
N SER A 381 -43.22 35.15 -10.33
CA SER A 381 -43.86 35.81 -9.20
C SER A 381 -42.84 36.42 -8.23
N PRO A 382 -43.21 37.35 -7.36
CA PRO A 382 -42.34 37.86 -6.31
C PRO A 382 -42.12 36.85 -5.17
N VAL A 383 -42.74 35.68 -5.21
CA VAL A 383 -42.69 34.66 -4.15
C VAL A 383 -41.49 33.77 -4.37
N TYR A 384 -40.78 33.47 -3.28
CA TYR A 384 -39.73 32.46 -3.22
C TYR A 384 -40.20 31.32 -2.34
N TYR A 385 -39.70 30.12 -2.61
CA TYR A 385 -39.92 28.95 -1.78
C TYR A 385 -38.66 28.14 -1.58
N ASP A 386 -38.58 27.39 -0.54
CA ASP A 386 -37.71 26.25 -0.34
C ASP A 386 -38.49 25.06 0.30
N LEU A 387 -37.93 23.90 0.21
CA LEU A 387 -38.50 22.67 0.75
C LEU A 387 -37.42 21.83 1.38
N ILE A 388 -37.66 21.38 2.60
CA ILE A 388 -36.92 20.28 3.22
C ILE A 388 -37.95 19.15 3.46
N SER A 389 -37.67 17.97 2.91
CA SER A 389 -38.58 16.86 3.08
C SER A 389 -37.83 15.55 3.30
N SER A 390 -38.38 14.70 4.12
CA SER A 390 -37.86 13.36 4.29
C SER A 390 -38.95 12.32 4.54
N TYR A 391 -38.67 11.12 4.07
CA TYR A 391 -39.39 9.90 4.39
C TYR A 391 -38.42 8.92 5.04
N ASN A 392 -38.85 8.28 6.14
CA ASN A 392 -38.12 7.23 6.82
C ASN A 392 -39.04 6.03 7.00
N TYR A 393 -38.55 4.84 6.67
CA TYR A 393 -39.10 3.59 7.13
C TYR A 393 -38.17 2.99 8.18
N PHE A 394 -38.69 2.80 9.40
CA PHE A 394 -38.00 2.17 10.50
C PHE A 394 -38.49 0.72 10.61
N TYR A 395 -37.53 -0.20 10.52
CA TYR A 395 -37.78 -1.63 10.61
C TYR A 395 -37.11 -2.20 11.87
N ARG A 396 -37.77 -3.09 12.55
CA ARG A 396 -37.22 -3.94 13.60
C ARG A 396 -37.51 -5.38 13.28
N GLN A 397 -36.62 -6.29 13.63
CA GLN A 397 -36.84 -7.72 13.49
C GLN A 397 -37.85 -8.21 14.53
N ASP A 398 -37.75 -7.65 15.73
CA ASP A 398 -38.73 -7.86 16.82
C ASP A 398 -39.25 -6.48 17.24
N GLY A 399 -40.59 -6.38 17.42
CA GLY A 399 -41.29 -5.14 17.71
C GLY A 399 -41.89 -4.43 16.49
N ASP A 400 -42.43 -3.23 16.72
CA ASP A 400 -43.16 -2.47 15.70
C ASP A 400 -42.23 -1.69 14.80
N GLY A 401 -42.46 -1.77 13.49
CA GLY A 401 -41.91 -0.87 12.49
C GLY A 401 -42.81 0.37 12.31
N GLY A 402 -42.28 1.39 11.63
CA GLY A 402 -43.04 2.63 11.41
C GLY A 402 -42.56 3.47 10.23
N HIS A 403 -43.49 4.28 9.73
CA HIS A 403 -43.23 5.26 8.70
C HIS A 403 -43.24 6.66 9.29
N ARG A 404 -42.26 7.49 8.94
CA ARG A 404 -42.22 8.89 9.31
C ARG A 404 -42.03 9.74 8.07
N ILE A 405 -42.92 10.70 7.90
CA ILE A 405 -42.83 11.70 6.82
C ILE A 405 -42.67 13.07 7.49
N ASP A 406 -41.62 13.79 7.11
CA ASP A 406 -41.40 15.16 7.52
C ASP A 406 -41.45 16.05 6.28
N LEU A 407 -42.33 17.08 6.30
CA LEU A 407 -42.45 18.06 5.24
C LEU A 407 -42.33 19.46 5.84
N PHE A 408 -41.39 20.22 5.38
CA PHE A 408 -41.16 21.59 5.86
C PHE A 408 -41.02 22.56 4.69
N PRO A 409 -42.14 22.92 4.00
CA PRO A 409 -42.14 23.93 2.96
C PRO A 409 -42.10 25.33 3.60
N ARG A 410 -41.32 26.24 3.04
CA ARG A 410 -41.25 27.64 3.44
C ARG A 410 -41.53 28.53 2.22
N ALA A 411 -42.34 29.57 2.44
CA ALA A 411 -42.63 30.60 1.41
C ALA A 411 -42.15 31.98 1.89
N TYR A 412 -41.60 32.74 0.98
CA TYR A 412 -41.05 34.05 1.28
C TYR A 412 -41.61 35.06 0.27
N LEU A 413 -42.13 36.14 0.78
CA LEU A 413 -42.57 37.32 -0.04
C LEU A 413 -41.71 38.52 0.38
N PRO A 414 -40.62 38.84 -0.32
CA PRO A 414 -39.86 40.03 0.02
C PRO A 414 -40.66 41.28 -0.35
N PHE A 415 -40.80 42.18 0.60
CA PHE A 415 -41.45 43.50 0.39
C PHE A 415 -40.54 44.60 0.93
N SER A 416 -40.59 45.76 0.31
CA SER A 416 -39.92 46.95 0.81
C SER A 416 -40.94 48.00 1.19
N ILE A 417 -40.86 48.50 2.42
CA ILE A 417 -41.66 49.66 2.85
C ILE A 417 -40.84 50.88 2.43
N LYS A 418 -41.35 51.67 1.49
CA LYS A 418 -40.77 53.00 1.21
C LYS A 418 -40.90 53.83 2.50
N LYS A 419 -39.79 54.40 2.98
CA LYS A 419 -39.82 55.35 4.06
C LYS A 419 -40.77 56.54 3.61
N ILE A 420 -41.86 56.67 4.31
CA ILE A 420 -42.69 57.86 4.24
C ILE A 420 -42.03 58.85 5.19
N PHE A 421 -41.29 59.80 4.63
CA PHE A 421 -40.88 61.03 5.31
C PHE A 421 -41.63 62.14 4.68
#